data_9f3f4db2ec2b5a4d8277ae656be57797
#
_entry.id   9f3f4db2ec2b5a4d8277ae656be57797
#
_cell.length_a   1.000
_cell.length_b   1.000
_cell.length_c   1.000
_cell.angle_alpha   90.00
_cell.angle_beta   90.00
_cell.angle_gamma   90.00
#
_symmetry.space_group_name_H-M   'P 1'
#
loop_
_entity.id
_entity.type
_entity.pdbx_description
1 polymer ?
#
loop_
_entity_poly.entity_id
_entity_poly.type
_entity_poly.pdbx_seq_one_letter_code
_entity_poly.pdbx_strand_id
1 'polypeptide(L)'
;MSRVKAEPASSPPDFKTPYKPTDRLNGTAVSFNDRPNAGQTVEILNDQLEVPDPPIAPYAEPRIKLTANSDTKKLSYKPMAMKSSEASEVLDDRIDEFMQLVQAHHGLDDSAFGSAASQNINEVVAVGRIASDSSDGKLNTASLVLETSRRMGAGLRIPLRMNPLPGFQFFPGQIVALRGLNVTGEEFVASEVLEAPLLPVAASTPSGLDAHVQRLRGGPDTMDSDNAPAPLTVLLGAGPYTADDNLDFEPLHALCSQAADSYADALILVGPFLDIDHPLLASGDFDLPEEALTEPDTATIATVFRHLIVPALQQLVASNPSITILLIPSVRDAISQHVSWPQEPFPRQGLGLPKAVRIVGNPMTLSLNEIVTAISSQDILYELRHEELTGGQLKDSNLLSRLPRYLIEQRHFFPLYPPVDRPLLPKAGTVEGIPPGAMLDISYLKLGEILNVRPDMLITPSALLPFAKVRRALTSAWTVLIELGR
;
A
#
# COMPACT_ATOMS: atom_id res chain seq x y z
N MET A 1 -53.04 -20.53 -6.25
CA MET A 1 -51.57 -20.66 -6.34
C MET A 1 -50.99 -19.32 -6.75
N SER A 2 -50.66 -18.48 -5.79
CA SER A 2 -50.12 -17.11 -6.03
C SER A 2 -48.59 -17.19 -6.10
N ARG A 3 -48.04 -16.70 -7.21
CA ARG A 3 -46.61 -16.52 -7.40
C ARG A 3 -46.14 -15.36 -6.50
N VAL A 4 -45.31 -15.67 -5.53
CA VAL A 4 -44.54 -14.68 -4.78
C VAL A 4 -43.42 -14.17 -5.70
N LYS A 5 -43.47 -12.89 -6.08
CA LYS A 5 -42.34 -12.20 -6.71
C LYS A 5 -41.28 -11.95 -5.64
N ALA A 6 -40.10 -12.50 -5.82
CA ALA A 6 -38.92 -12.11 -5.06
C ALA A 6 -38.51 -10.67 -5.48
N GLU A 7 -38.50 -9.77 -4.52
CA GLU A 7 -37.90 -8.44 -4.68
C GLU A 7 -36.38 -8.56 -4.78
N PRO A 8 -35.70 -7.80 -5.63
CA PRO A 8 -34.25 -7.76 -5.67
C PRO A 8 -33.71 -7.18 -4.37
N ALA A 9 -32.72 -7.84 -3.78
CA ALA A 9 -32.03 -7.40 -2.59
C ALA A 9 -31.50 -5.98 -2.79
N SER A 10 -31.84 -5.09 -1.87
CA SER A 10 -31.39 -3.70 -1.84
C SER A 10 -29.86 -3.65 -1.76
N SER A 11 -29.25 -2.90 -2.65
CA SER A 11 -27.84 -2.53 -2.60
C SER A 11 -27.50 -1.95 -1.22
N PRO A 12 -26.32 -2.25 -0.66
CA PRO A 12 -25.91 -1.65 0.60
C PRO A 12 -25.86 -0.12 0.46
N PRO A 13 -26.11 0.63 1.56
CA PRO A 13 -26.23 2.07 1.50
C PRO A 13 -24.96 2.68 0.89
N ASP A 14 -25.15 3.50 -0.14
CA ASP A 14 -24.11 4.32 -0.72
C ASP A 14 -23.48 5.16 0.41
N PHE A 15 -22.25 4.83 0.79
CA PHE A 15 -21.41 5.73 1.56
C PHE A 15 -21.16 6.96 0.68
N LYS A 16 -22.00 7.96 0.85
CA LYS A 16 -21.79 9.28 0.23
C LYS A 16 -20.46 9.79 0.75
N THR A 17 -19.45 9.78 -0.09
CA THR A 17 -18.24 10.57 0.15
C THR A 17 -18.68 12.03 0.40
N PRO A 18 -18.15 12.70 1.44
CA PRO A 18 -18.47 14.10 1.70
C PRO A 18 -18.02 15.03 0.55
N TYR A 19 -17.27 14.53 -0.40
CA TYR A 19 -16.75 15.25 -1.54
C TYR A 19 -17.49 14.86 -2.81
N LYS A 20 -18.44 15.69 -3.25
CA LYS A 20 -18.98 15.62 -4.62
C LYS A 20 -18.00 16.32 -5.56
N PRO A 21 -17.57 15.67 -6.67
CA PRO A 21 -16.75 16.33 -7.70
C PRO A 21 -17.42 17.56 -8.34
N THR A 22 -18.74 17.72 -8.16
CA THR A 22 -19.54 18.82 -8.73
C THR A 22 -19.41 20.14 -7.99
N ASP A 23 -18.86 20.18 -6.78
CA ASP A 23 -18.69 21.44 -6.05
C ASP A 23 -17.46 22.24 -6.50
N ARG A 24 -16.60 21.65 -7.35
CA ARG A 24 -15.39 22.30 -7.91
C ARG A 24 -15.68 23.28 -9.05
N LEU A 25 -16.89 23.32 -9.61
CA LEU A 25 -17.18 24.11 -10.81
C LEU A 25 -17.53 25.59 -10.57
N ASN A 26 -17.68 26.07 -9.32
CA ASN A 26 -18.05 27.47 -9.03
C ASN A 26 -17.45 28.07 -7.74
N GLY A 27 -16.45 27.48 -7.13
CA GLY A 27 -15.77 28.05 -5.96
C GLY A 27 -14.31 28.33 -6.27
N THR A 28 -13.83 29.54 -6.01
CA THR A 28 -12.39 29.81 -5.88
C THR A 28 -11.78 28.76 -4.95
N ALA A 29 -10.76 28.06 -5.41
CA ALA A 29 -10.05 27.09 -4.59
C ALA A 29 -9.57 27.81 -3.31
N VAL A 30 -9.98 27.30 -2.15
CA VAL A 30 -9.57 27.88 -0.87
C VAL A 30 -8.23 27.28 -0.51
N SER A 31 -7.23 28.13 -0.25
CA SER A 31 -5.92 27.73 0.27
C SER A 31 -6.07 26.75 1.43
N PHE A 32 -5.11 25.85 1.60
CA PHE A 32 -5.15 24.89 2.72
C PHE A 32 -5.23 25.60 4.07
N ASN A 33 -4.47 26.67 4.26
CA ASN A 33 -4.44 27.44 5.51
C ASN A 33 -5.75 28.19 5.80
N ASP A 34 -6.52 28.53 4.77
CA ASP A 34 -7.80 29.22 4.88
C ASP A 34 -8.97 28.25 5.13
N ARG A 35 -8.75 26.95 5.06
CA ARG A 35 -9.79 25.95 5.33
C ARG A 35 -10.12 25.91 6.82
N PRO A 36 -11.41 25.92 7.19
CA PRO A 36 -11.82 25.94 8.60
C PRO A 36 -11.45 24.67 9.36
N ASN A 37 -11.11 23.58 8.64
CA ASN A 37 -10.77 22.28 9.18
C ASN A 37 -9.29 21.88 8.93
N ALA A 38 -8.44 22.82 8.51
CA ALA A 38 -7.03 22.55 8.32
C ALA A 38 -6.39 22.07 9.64
N GLY A 39 -5.71 20.92 9.60
CA GLY A 39 -5.05 20.33 10.77
C GLY A 39 -5.99 19.75 11.84
N GLN A 40 -7.31 19.69 11.62
CA GLN A 40 -8.23 19.09 12.58
C GLN A 40 -8.09 17.57 12.63
N THR A 41 -8.09 17.04 13.85
CA THR A 41 -8.10 15.58 14.09
C THR A 41 -9.46 15.00 13.70
N VAL A 42 -9.47 14.01 12.81
CA VAL A 42 -10.67 13.34 12.32
C VAL A 42 -11.00 12.10 13.16
N GLU A 43 -10.00 11.34 13.58
CA GLU A 43 -10.16 10.09 14.33
C GLU A 43 -9.04 9.93 15.34
N ILE A 44 -9.39 9.46 16.54
CA ILE A 44 -8.43 9.09 17.59
C ILE A 44 -8.67 7.62 17.93
N LEU A 45 -7.63 6.80 17.78
CA LEU A 45 -7.63 5.41 18.25
C LEU A 45 -7.00 5.30 19.62
N ASN A 46 -7.57 4.43 20.46
CA ASN A 46 -7.06 4.18 21.81
C ASN A 46 -6.96 5.47 22.67
N ASP A 47 -8.01 6.28 22.61
CA ASP A 47 -8.15 7.55 23.35
C ASP A 47 -7.99 7.40 24.87
N GLN A 48 -8.12 6.17 25.39
CA GLN A 48 -7.85 5.82 26.79
C GLN A 48 -6.36 5.82 27.15
N LEU A 49 -5.46 5.86 26.17
CA LEU A 49 -4.02 5.96 26.40
C LEU A 49 -3.63 7.43 26.51
N GLU A 50 -3.01 7.76 27.64
CA GLU A 50 -2.46 9.11 27.82
C GLU A 50 -1.28 9.32 26.86
N VAL A 51 -1.39 10.35 26.04
CA VAL A 51 -0.28 10.81 25.19
C VAL A 51 0.50 11.82 25.99
N PRO A 52 1.79 11.58 26.31
CA PRO A 52 2.58 12.53 27.07
C PRO A 52 2.79 13.83 26.28
N ASP A 53 2.95 14.92 27.00
CA ASP A 53 3.31 16.20 26.39
C ASP A 53 4.63 16.08 25.61
N PRO A 54 4.81 16.87 24.55
CA PRO A 54 6.06 16.93 23.82
C PRO A 54 7.23 17.26 24.74
N PRO A 55 8.44 16.74 24.50
CA PRO A 55 9.61 17.10 25.28
C PRO A 55 9.91 18.59 25.15
N ILE A 56 10.53 19.18 26.17
CA ILE A 56 10.86 20.62 26.20
C ILE A 56 11.93 20.97 25.15
N ALA A 57 12.76 20.01 24.76
CA ALA A 57 13.83 20.17 23.79
C ALA A 57 14.03 18.88 22.99
N PRO A 58 14.60 18.96 21.77
CA PRO A 58 14.88 17.77 20.98
C PRO A 58 15.87 16.85 21.71
N TYR A 59 15.71 15.54 21.49
CA TYR A 59 16.68 14.57 22.03
C TYR A 59 18.07 14.76 21.41
N ALA A 60 19.10 14.50 22.19
CA ALA A 60 20.49 14.66 21.75
C ALA A 60 20.86 13.70 20.60
N GLU A 61 20.28 12.50 20.61
CA GLU A 61 20.51 11.47 19.60
C GLU A 61 19.17 10.97 18.99
N PRO A 62 19.19 10.50 17.73
CA PRO A 62 18.01 9.91 17.12
C PRO A 62 17.52 8.68 17.90
N ARG A 63 16.26 8.69 18.31
CA ARG A 63 15.63 7.58 19.02
C ARG A 63 15.19 6.45 18.09
N ILE A 64 15.21 6.68 16.78
CA ILE A 64 14.86 5.69 15.75
C ILE A 64 16.10 5.19 15.04
N LYS A 65 16.25 3.86 15.00
CA LYS A 65 17.18 3.15 14.16
C LYS A 65 16.40 2.48 13.02
N LEU A 66 16.72 2.87 11.79
CA LEU A 66 16.16 2.22 10.60
C LEU A 66 16.99 1.01 10.20
N THR A 67 16.31 -0.10 9.95
CA THR A 67 16.91 -1.30 9.36
C THR A 67 16.07 -1.73 8.17
N ALA A 68 16.69 -1.88 7.00
CA ALA A 68 16.01 -2.37 5.82
C ALA A 68 15.82 -3.89 5.93
N ASN A 69 14.61 -4.38 5.75
CA ASN A 69 14.27 -5.80 5.70
C ASN A 69 14.15 -6.31 4.26
N SER A 70 14.10 -5.39 3.29
CA SER A 70 14.13 -5.69 1.86
C SER A 70 15.49 -5.30 1.26
N ASP A 71 15.91 -6.03 0.23
CA ASP A 71 17.13 -5.70 -0.51
C ASP A 71 16.88 -4.54 -1.47
N THR A 72 17.23 -3.33 -1.02
CA THR A 72 17.03 -2.09 -1.78
C THR A 72 17.79 -2.06 -3.12
N LYS A 73 18.90 -2.81 -3.24
CA LYS A 73 19.69 -2.85 -4.49
C LYS A 73 18.95 -3.52 -5.62
N LYS A 74 18.06 -4.48 -5.32
CA LYS A 74 17.27 -5.17 -6.32
C LYS A 74 16.23 -4.28 -6.98
N LEU A 75 15.82 -3.19 -6.34
CA LEU A 75 14.89 -2.22 -6.91
C LEU A 75 15.50 -1.36 -8.02
N SER A 76 16.83 -1.34 -8.16
CA SER A 76 17.53 -0.65 -9.28
C SER A 76 17.59 -1.51 -10.55
N TYR A 77 16.53 -2.24 -10.85
CA TYR A 77 16.39 -3.00 -12.09
C TYR A 77 16.10 -2.09 -13.28
N LYS A 78 16.28 -2.60 -14.49
CA LYS A 78 15.92 -1.89 -15.72
C LYS A 78 14.52 -2.34 -16.16
N PRO A 79 13.52 -1.44 -16.17
CA PRO A 79 12.18 -1.77 -16.65
C PRO A 79 12.21 -2.33 -18.08
N MET A 80 11.30 -3.27 -18.35
CA MET A 80 11.14 -3.91 -19.68
C MET A 80 12.41 -4.63 -20.20
N ALA A 81 13.35 -4.96 -19.33
CA ALA A 81 14.57 -5.67 -19.73
C ALA A 81 14.39 -7.18 -19.87
N MET A 82 13.33 -7.76 -19.28
CA MET A 82 13.03 -9.18 -19.34
C MET A 82 12.06 -9.53 -20.48
N LYS A 83 12.14 -10.79 -20.93
CA LYS A 83 11.24 -11.31 -21.97
C LYS A 83 9.84 -11.56 -21.42
N SER A 84 8.81 -11.50 -22.28
CA SER A 84 7.44 -11.81 -21.90
C SER A 84 7.27 -13.24 -21.33
N SER A 85 8.10 -14.20 -21.80
CA SER A 85 8.11 -15.57 -21.26
C SER A 85 8.56 -15.61 -19.80
N GLU A 86 9.55 -14.80 -19.43
CA GLU A 86 10.04 -14.70 -18.06
C GLU A 86 8.99 -14.04 -17.14
N ALA A 87 8.30 -13.02 -17.63
CA ALA A 87 7.17 -12.43 -16.92
C ALA A 87 6.06 -13.46 -16.64
N SER A 88 5.74 -14.30 -17.65
CA SER A 88 4.77 -15.39 -17.47
C SER A 88 5.24 -16.44 -16.46
N GLU A 89 6.55 -16.73 -16.39
CA GLU A 89 7.11 -17.64 -15.38
C GLU A 89 6.96 -17.09 -13.96
N VAL A 90 7.17 -15.80 -13.76
CA VAL A 90 6.98 -15.15 -12.44
C VAL A 90 5.53 -15.31 -11.95
N LEU A 91 4.56 -15.18 -12.84
CA LEU A 91 3.15 -15.36 -12.49
C LEU A 91 2.80 -16.81 -12.15
N ASP A 92 3.41 -17.78 -12.85
CA ASP A 92 3.24 -19.21 -12.61
C ASP A 92 3.89 -19.65 -11.30
N ASP A 93 5.14 -19.24 -11.10
CA ASP A 93 5.92 -19.55 -9.89
C ASP A 93 5.14 -19.18 -8.62
N ARG A 94 4.45 -18.04 -8.62
CA ARG A 94 3.66 -17.62 -7.47
C ARG A 94 2.51 -18.58 -7.16
N ILE A 95 1.88 -19.18 -8.17
CA ILE A 95 0.84 -20.21 -7.96
C ILE A 95 1.45 -21.44 -7.33
N ASP A 96 2.60 -21.90 -7.85
CA ASP A 96 3.28 -23.10 -7.37
C ASP A 96 3.85 -22.89 -5.94
N GLU A 97 4.43 -21.73 -5.65
CA GLU A 97 4.86 -21.35 -4.28
C GLU A 97 3.70 -21.35 -3.30
N PHE A 98 2.55 -20.79 -3.70
CA PHE A 98 1.35 -20.77 -2.86
C PHE A 98 0.80 -22.17 -2.59
N MET A 99 0.85 -23.05 -3.60
CA MET A 99 0.49 -24.47 -3.44
C MET A 99 1.34 -25.14 -2.35
N GLN A 100 2.67 -24.93 -2.37
CA GLN A 100 3.58 -25.49 -1.35
C GLN A 100 3.24 -24.96 0.05
N LEU A 101 2.88 -23.69 0.18
CA LEU A 101 2.48 -23.10 1.45
C LEU A 101 1.20 -23.75 2.00
N VAL A 102 0.20 -23.94 1.16
CA VAL A 102 -1.07 -24.59 1.53
C VAL A 102 -0.82 -26.05 1.88
N GLN A 103 -0.03 -26.76 1.09
CA GLN A 103 0.36 -28.14 1.32
C GLN A 103 0.99 -28.33 2.70
N ALA A 104 2.00 -27.53 3.02
CA ALA A 104 2.68 -27.58 4.31
C ALA A 104 1.76 -27.22 5.48
N HIS A 105 0.88 -26.23 5.31
CA HIS A 105 0.02 -25.76 6.37
C HIS A 105 -1.06 -26.77 6.76
N HIS A 106 -1.69 -27.38 5.75
CA HIS A 106 -2.79 -28.33 5.95
C HIS A 106 -2.32 -29.79 6.06
N GLY A 107 -1.01 -30.05 5.93
CA GLY A 107 -0.45 -31.41 5.99
C GLY A 107 -1.00 -32.33 4.89
N LEU A 108 -1.18 -31.78 3.68
CA LEU A 108 -1.75 -32.51 2.55
C LEU A 108 -0.66 -33.27 1.79
N ASP A 109 -1.00 -34.51 1.37
CA ASP A 109 -0.16 -35.27 0.47
C ASP A 109 -0.23 -34.74 -0.97
N ASP A 110 0.81 -34.99 -1.79
CA ASP A 110 0.81 -34.61 -3.20
C ASP A 110 -0.42 -35.15 -3.98
N SER A 111 -0.90 -36.32 -3.60
CA SER A 111 -2.09 -36.95 -4.20
C SER A 111 -3.41 -36.21 -3.96
N ALA A 112 -3.45 -35.30 -2.97
CA ALA A 112 -4.62 -34.47 -2.71
C ALA A 112 -4.76 -33.33 -3.73
N PHE A 113 -3.65 -32.96 -4.39
CA PHE A 113 -3.66 -31.89 -5.38
C PHE A 113 -4.00 -32.42 -6.77
N GLY A 114 -4.78 -31.65 -7.51
CA GLY A 114 -5.17 -31.97 -8.86
C GLY A 114 -5.44 -30.73 -9.71
N SER A 115 -5.45 -30.93 -11.02
CA SER A 115 -5.82 -29.86 -11.94
C SER A 115 -7.32 -29.62 -11.90
N ALA A 116 -7.73 -28.37 -11.69
CA ALA A 116 -9.13 -27.98 -11.81
C ALA A 116 -9.69 -28.22 -13.22
N ALA A 117 -8.83 -28.21 -14.25
CA ALA A 117 -9.24 -28.41 -15.63
C ALA A 117 -9.38 -29.89 -16.02
N SER A 118 -8.91 -30.82 -15.20
CA SER A 118 -9.05 -32.25 -15.45
C SER A 118 -10.36 -32.78 -14.89
N GLN A 119 -11.00 -33.69 -15.60
CA GLN A 119 -12.17 -34.38 -15.12
C GLN A 119 -11.81 -35.23 -13.88
N ASN A 120 -12.49 -34.98 -12.76
CA ASN A 120 -12.26 -35.66 -11.49
C ASN A 120 -13.59 -36.09 -10.88
N ILE A 121 -13.67 -37.35 -10.44
CA ILE A 121 -14.83 -37.91 -9.74
C ILE A 121 -14.67 -37.70 -8.22
N ASN A 122 -13.43 -37.68 -7.74
CA ASN A 122 -13.11 -37.43 -6.34
C ASN A 122 -12.74 -35.95 -6.13
N GLU A 123 -13.00 -35.43 -4.94
CA GLU A 123 -12.55 -34.09 -4.59
C GLU A 123 -11.03 -33.98 -4.67
N VAL A 124 -10.59 -32.88 -5.27
CA VAL A 124 -9.17 -32.50 -5.35
C VAL A 124 -8.99 -31.09 -4.82
N VAL A 125 -7.77 -30.78 -4.37
CA VAL A 125 -7.37 -29.42 -4.05
C VAL A 125 -6.72 -28.82 -5.29
N ALA A 126 -7.36 -27.84 -5.87
CA ALA A 126 -6.86 -27.07 -7.00
C ALA A 126 -6.34 -25.71 -6.54
N VAL A 127 -5.09 -25.40 -6.91
CA VAL A 127 -4.49 -24.09 -6.63
C VAL A 127 -4.37 -23.33 -7.95
N GLY A 128 -4.76 -22.08 -7.94
CA GLY A 128 -4.72 -21.25 -9.14
C GLY A 128 -4.99 -19.79 -8.82
N ARG A 129 -4.94 -19.01 -9.89
CA ARG A 129 -5.22 -17.57 -9.83
C ARG A 129 -6.64 -17.29 -10.28
N ILE A 130 -7.34 -16.44 -9.55
CA ILE A 130 -8.63 -15.91 -9.96
C ILE A 130 -8.43 -14.98 -11.17
N ALA A 131 -9.20 -15.22 -12.21
CA ALA A 131 -9.20 -14.42 -13.42
C ALA A 131 -10.63 -14.23 -13.95
N SER A 132 -10.78 -13.32 -14.90
CA SER A 132 -12.01 -13.15 -15.66
C SER A 132 -11.87 -13.80 -17.03
N ASP A 133 -12.91 -14.51 -17.50
CA ASP A 133 -12.98 -15.01 -18.87
C ASP A 133 -13.42 -13.90 -19.85
N SER A 134 -13.91 -12.78 -19.35
CA SER A 134 -14.26 -11.61 -20.14
C SER A 134 -13.07 -10.66 -20.21
N SER A 135 -12.78 -10.15 -21.41
CA SER A 135 -11.77 -9.08 -21.58
C SER A 135 -12.22 -7.73 -21.04
N ASP A 136 -13.53 -7.55 -20.96
CA ASP A 136 -14.14 -6.27 -20.61
C ASP A 136 -15.03 -6.40 -19.37
N GLY A 137 -14.98 -5.37 -18.52
CA GLY A 137 -15.83 -5.26 -17.35
C GLY A 137 -15.28 -5.93 -16.09
N LYS A 138 -15.97 -5.70 -14.99
CA LYS A 138 -15.62 -6.23 -13.67
C LYS A 138 -15.82 -7.72 -13.57
N LEU A 139 -15.00 -8.36 -12.75
CA LEU A 139 -15.19 -9.76 -12.37
C LEU A 139 -16.62 -9.98 -11.83
N ASN A 140 -17.29 -11.01 -12.36
CA ASN A 140 -18.60 -11.43 -11.92
C ASN A 140 -18.70 -12.96 -11.86
N THR A 141 -19.75 -13.48 -11.28
CA THR A 141 -19.91 -14.95 -11.08
C THR A 141 -19.97 -15.75 -12.40
N ALA A 142 -20.36 -15.12 -13.51
CA ALA A 142 -20.42 -15.78 -14.80
C ALA A 142 -19.07 -15.81 -15.50
N SER A 143 -18.25 -14.76 -15.31
CA SER A 143 -16.90 -14.64 -15.90
C SER A 143 -15.79 -15.18 -15.00
N LEU A 144 -16.12 -15.67 -13.79
CA LEU A 144 -15.15 -16.16 -12.83
C LEU A 144 -14.50 -17.46 -13.29
N VAL A 145 -13.19 -17.44 -13.46
CA VAL A 145 -12.39 -18.62 -13.82
C VAL A 145 -11.20 -18.79 -12.88
N LEU A 146 -10.74 -20.04 -12.76
CA LEU A 146 -9.48 -20.37 -12.11
C LEU A 146 -8.44 -20.63 -13.19
N GLU A 147 -7.37 -19.84 -13.21
CA GLU A 147 -6.21 -20.04 -14.05
C GLU A 147 -5.19 -20.91 -13.31
N THR A 148 -4.88 -22.07 -13.87
CA THR A 148 -3.94 -23.02 -13.29
C THR A 148 -2.51 -22.69 -13.72
N SER A 149 -1.49 -23.10 -12.93
CA SER A 149 -0.11 -23.02 -13.39
C SER A 149 0.14 -23.99 -14.55
N ARG A 150 1.15 -23.70 -15.38
CA ARG A 150 1.54 -24.61 -16.48
C ARG A 150 1.94 -25.98 -15.96
N ARG A 151 2.52 -26.04 -14.77
CA ARG A 151 2.93 -27.29 -14.13
C ARG A 151 1.75 -28.15 -13.71
N MET A 152 0.71 -27.55 -13.09
CA MET A 152 -0.41 -28.29 -12.50
C MET A 152 -1.59 -28.48 -13.45
N GLY A 153 -1.77 -27.61 -14.42
CA GLY A 153 -2.93 -27.65 -15.30
C GLY A 153 -2.69 -27.07 -16.68
N ALA A 154 -1.44 -27.08 -17.16
CA ALA A 154 -1.04 -26.57 -18.48
C ALA A 154 -1.43 -25.10 -18.76
N GLY A 155 -1.62 -24.30 -17.70
CA GLY A 155 -2.05 -22.89 -17.84
C GLY A 155 -3.50 -22.73 -18.28
N LEU A 156 -4.32 -23.77 -18.17
CA LEU A 156 -5.72 -23.72 -18.58
C LEU A 156 -6.56 -22.91 -17.61
N ARG A 157 -7.58 -22.23 -18.14
CA ARG A 157 -8.60 -21.53 -17.39
C ARG A 157 -9.86 -22.36 -17.35
N ILE A 158 -10.44 -22.52 -16.18
CA ILE A 158 -11.66 -23.30 -15.98
C ILE A 158 -12.71 -22.46 -15.25
N PRO A 159 -13.97 -22.43 -15.73
CA PRO A 159 -15.07 -21.77 -15.02
C PRO A 159 -15.25 -22.29 -13.59
N LEU A 160 -15.40 -21.38 -12.63
CA LEU A 160 -15.63 -21.69 -11.23
C LEU A 160 -17.11 -21.59 -10.87
N ARG A 161 -17.61 -22.62 -10.13
CA ARG A 161 -18.91 -22.59 -9.48
C ARG A 161 -18.78 -22.54 -7.99
N MET A 162 -19.35 -21.49 -7.41
CA MET A 162 -19.22 -21.16 -5.99
C MET A 162 -20.49 -21.45 -5.19
N ASN A 163 -21.54 -22.02 -5.83
CA ASN A 163 -22.84 -22.23 -5.20
C ASN A 163 -22.82 -23.05 -3.90
N PRO A 164 -21.92 -24.04 -3.70
CA PRO A 164 -21.84 -24.77 -2.45
C PRO A 164 -21.22 -23.98 -1.29
N LEU A 165 -20.49 -22.89 -1.58
CA LEU A 165 -19.83 -22.10 -0.54
C LEU A 165 -20.83 -21.21 0.18
N PRO A 166 -20.74 -21.11 1.53
CA PRO A 166 -21.58 -20.20 2.31
C PRO A 166 -21.30 -18.73 1.99
N GLY A 167 -20.09 -18.42 1.57
CA GLY A 167 -19.66 -17.08 1.17
C GLY A 167 -18.27 -17.10 0.57
N PHE A 168 -18.00 -16.14 -0.28
CA PHE A 168 -16.69 -15.98 -0.93
C PHE A 168 -16.39 -14.50 -1.17
N GLN A 169 -15.10 -14.21 -1.32
CA GLN A 169 -14.57 -12.89 -1.62
C GLN A 169 -13.31 -13.07 -2.47
N PHE A 170 -13.37 -12.60 -3.71
CA PHE A 170 -12.30 -12.77 -4.69
C PHE A 170 -12.02 -11.47 -5.44
N PHE A 171 -10.84 -11.39 -6.00
CA PHE A 171 -10.43 -10.33 -6.92
C PHE A 171 -9.50 -10.90 -7.99
N PRO A 172 -9.39 -10.28 -9.16
CA PRO A 172 -8.49 -10.75 -10.22
C PRO A 172 -7.04 -10.75 -9.75
N GLY A 173 -6.32 -11.84 -10.02
CA GLY A 173 -4.93 -11.98 -9.56
C GLY A 173 -4.76 -12.70 -8.23
N GLN A 174 -5.82 -12.83 -7.43
CA GLN A 174 -5.78 -13.55 -6.16
C GLN A 174 -5.44 -15.02 -6.37
N ILE A 175 -4.43 -15.51 -5.65
CA ILE A 175 -4.12 -16.94 -5.66
C ILE A 175 -4.92 -17.62 -4.56
N VAL A 176 -5.63 -18.67 -4.91
CA VAL A 176 -6.51 -19.41 -4.02
C VAL A 176 -6.27 -20.91 -4.11
N ALA A 177 -6.52 -21.60 -3.02
CA ALA A 177 -6.60 -23.06 -2.97
C ALA A 177 -8.05 -23.45 -2.72
N LEU A 178 -8.64 -24.20 -3.64
CA LEU A 178 -10.03 -24.61 -3.61
C LEU A 178 -10.12 -26.12 -3.56
N ARG A 179 -10.89 -26.67 -2.65
CA ARG A 179 -11.30 -28.06 -2.68
C ARG A 179 -12.57 -28.17 -3.50
N GLY A 180 -12.67 -29.15 -4.37
CA GLY A 180 -13.86 -29.30 -5.21
C GLY A 180 -13.75 -30.41 -6.24
N LEU A 181 -14.68 -30.40 -7.15
CA LEU A 181 -14.88 -31.43 -8.18
C LEU A 181 -15.00 -30.81 -9.57
N ASN A 182 -14.50 -31.52 -10.58
CA ASN A 182 -14.81 -31.26 -11.97
C ASN A 182 -15.30 -32.54 -12.63
N VAL A 183 -16.60 -32.80 -12.56
CA VAL A 183 -17.20 -34.07 -13.04
C VAL A 183 -17.28 -34.10 -14.55
N THR A 184 -17.54 -32.99 -15.21
CA THR A 184 -17.77 -32.89 -16.64
C THR A 184 -16.51 -32.57 -17.46
N GLY A 185 -15.49 -31.99 -16.83
CA GLY A 185 -14.34 -31.41 -17.50
C GLY A 185 -14.56 -29.94 -17.93
N GLU A 186 -15.77 -29.41 -17.75
CA GLU A 186 -16.15 -28.07 -18.24
C GLU A 186 -16.14 -26.99 -17.15
N GLU A 187 -16.37 -27.37 -15.89
CA GLU A 187 -16.42 -26.42 -14.77
C GLU A 187 -15.93 -27.08 -13.47
N PHE A 188 -15.29 -26.28 -12.62
CA PHE A 188 -14.86 -26.70 -11.29
C PHE A 188 -15.82 -26.17 -10.23
N VAL A 189 -16.46 -27.10 -9.50
CA VAL A 189 -17.39 -26.79 -8.43
C VAL A 189 -16.64 -26.79 -7.10
N ALA A 190 -16.44 -25.63 -6.52
CA ALA A 190 -15.72 -25.45 -5.26
C ALA A 190 -16.63 -25.74 -4.07
N SER A 191 -16.19 -26.62 -3.17
CA SER A 191 -16.87 -26.97 -1.90
C SER A 191 -16.24 -26.26 -0.70
N GLU A 192 -14.95 -25.92 -0.75
CA GLU A 192 -14.22 -25.30 0.33
C GLU A 192 -13.10 -24.39 -0.20
N VAL A 193 -12.84 -23.27 0.50
CA VAL A 193 -11.67 -22.41 0.29
C VAL A 193 -10.66 -22.70 1.39
N LEU A 194 -9.49 -23.23 1.04
CA LEU A 194 -8.40 -23.49 1.96
C LEU A 194 -7.59 -22.21 2.20
N GLU A 195 -7.42 -21.85 3.46
CA GLU A 195 -6.67 -20.65 3.83
C GLU A 195 -5.16 -20.89 3.72
N ALA A 196 -4.45 -19.92 3.17
CA ALA A 196 -2.99 -19.93 3.25
C ALA A 196 -2.53 -19.48 4.64
N PRO A 197 -1.40 -20.02 5.14
CA PRO A 197 -0.85 -19.58 6.40
C PRO A 197 -0.39 -18.12 6.30
N LEU A 198 -0.69 -17.34 7.31
CA LEU A 198 -0.12 -16.01 7.45
C LEU A 198 1.39 -16.13 7.72
N LEU A 199 2.15 -15.10 7.33
CA LEU A 199 3.55 -15.00 7.71
C LEU A 199 3.69 -15.00 9.25
N PRO A 200 4.79 -15.56 9.78
CA PRO A 200 5.05 -15.51 11.20
C PRO A 200 5.18 -14.07 11.70
N VAL A 201 4.88 -13.86 12.97
CA VAL A 201 5.11 -12.56 13.62
C VAL A 201 6.58 -12.28 13.75
N ALA A 202 6.95 -11.02 13.63
CA ALA A 202 8.29 -10.58 13.97
C ALA A 202 8.57 -10.87 15.45
N ALA A 203 9.77 -11.36 15.73
CA ALA A 203 10.21 -11.61 17.10
C ALA A 203 11.55 -10.90 17.33
N SER A 204 11.61 -10.10 18.38
CA SER A 204 12.82 -9.39 18.78
C SER A 204 13.67 -10.25 19.71
N THR A 205 14.98 -10.13 19.58
CA THR A 205 15.90 -10.72 20.55
C THR A 205 15.91 -9.92 21.86
N PRO A 206 16.22 -10.55 23.02
CA PRO A 206 16.34 -9.81 24.27
C PRO A 206 17.30 -8.62 24.18
N SER A 207 18.45 -8.78 23.54
CA SER A 207 19.42 -7.69 23.32
C SER A 207 18.89 -6.60 22.39
N GLY A 208 18.03 -6.94 21.43
CA GLY A 208 17.33 -5.97 20.58
C GLY A 208 16.36 -5.10 21.39
N LEU A 209 15.59 -5.75 22.27
CA LEU A 209 14.67 -5.05 23.18
C LEU A 209 15.39 -4.15 24.15
N ASP A 210 16.51 -4.60 24.76
CA ASP A 210 17.33 -3.76 25.62
C ASP A 210 17.87 -2.54 24.89
N ALA A 211 18.40 -2.73 23.69
CA ALA A 211 18.87 -1.63 22.84
C ALA A 211 17.73 -0.69 22.41
N HIS A 212 16.52 -1.21 22.21
CA HIS A 212 15.33 -0.40 21.94
C HIS A 212 14.97 0.48 23.14
N VAL A 213 14.89 -0.10 24.33
CA VAL A 213 14.59 0.63 25.57
C VAL A 213 15.63 1.72 25.82
N GLN A 214 16.92 1.43 25.61
CA GLN A 214 17.99 2.44 25.74
C GLN A 214 17.79 3.61 24.77
N ARG A 215 17.44 3.34 23.50
CA ARG A 215 17.13 4.40 22.52
C ARG A 215 15.92 5.23 22.93
N LEU A 216 14.86 4.58 23.43
CA LEU A 216 13.65 5.28 23.90
C LEU A 216 13.93 6.25 25.05
N ARG A 217 14.95 5.99 25.84
CA ARG A 217 15.40 6.88 26.92
C ARG A 217 16.24 8.06 26.44
N GLY A 218 16.61 8.11 25.15
CA GLY A 218 17.39 9.20 24.55
C GLY A 218 18.91 9.04 24.65
N GLY A 219 19.42 7.82 24.91
CA GLY A 219 20.83 7.49 24.90
C GLY A 219 21.39 7.04 26.26
N PRO A 220 22.69 6.68 26.34
CA PRO A 220 23.30 6.08 27.52
C PRO A 220 23.39 7.03 28.72
N ASP A 221 23.45 8.36 28.51
CA ASP A 221 23.61 9.33 29.56
C ASP A 221 22.32 9.56 30.40
N THR A 222 21.19 9.00 29.96
CA THR A 222 19.88 9.13 30.62
C THR A 222 19.52 7.90 31.48
N MET A 223 20.46 6.99 31.72
CA MET A 223 20.22 5.74 32.45
C MET A 223 19.79 5.92 33.91
N ASP A 224 20.09 7.08 34.54
CA ASP A 224 19.78 7.34 35.92
C ASP A 224 18.35 7.87 36.20
N SER A 225 17.53 8.01 35.14
CA SER A 225 16.15 8.41 35.35
C SER A 225 15.27 7.18 35.59
N ASP A 226 14.67 7.09 36.80
CA ASP A 226 13.65 6.07 37.14
C ASP A 226 12.36 6.18 36.32
N ASN A 227 12.30 7.10 35.38
CA ASN A 227 11.13 7.32 34.53
C ASN A 227 11.00 6.26 33.42
N ALA A 228 9.78 5.82 33.18
CA ALA A 228 9.46 4.98 32.03
C ALA A 228 9.87 5.69 30.73
N PRO A 229 10.40 4.95 29.73
CA PRO A 229 10.78 5.54 28.45
C PRO A 229 9.57 6.18 27.77
N ALA A 230 9.72 7.40 27.27
CA ALA A 230 8.66 8.08 26.53
C ALA A 230 8.36 7.35 25.21
N PRO A 231 7.08 7.25 24.79
CA PRO A 231 6.69 6.64 23.52
C PRO A 231 7.32 7.39 22.35
N LEU A 232 7.43 6.70 21.21
CA LEU A 232 7.87 7.32 19.95
C LEU A 232 6.73 8.13 19.35
N THR A 233 7.05 9.34 18.88
CA THR A 233 6.14 10.17 18.09
C THR A 233 6.52 10.08 16.62
N VAL A 234 5.64 9.46 15.82
CA VAL A 234 5.84 9.27 14.38
C VAL A 234 4.71 9.95 13.63
N LEU A 235 5.06 10.91 12.77
CA LEU A 235 4.11 11.56 11.88
C LEU A 235 4.17 10.92 10.49
N LEU A 236 3.01 10.81 9.86
CA LEU A 236 2.83 10.22 8.53
C LEU A 236 2.13 11.22 7.62
N GLY A 237 2.62 11.37 6.40
CA GLY A 237 1.97 12.17 5.36
C GLY A 237 1.91 11.44 4.04
N ALA A 238 0.82 11.63 3.29
CA ALA A 238 0.68 11.14 1.92
C ALA A 238 0.44 12.30 0.96
N GLY A 239 1.17 12.27 -0.16
CA GLY A 239 0.95 13.23 -1.25
C GLY A 239 -0.37 13.03 -2.01
N PRO A 240 -0.74 14.00 -2.85
CA PRO A 240 0.00 15.23 -3.14
C PRO A 240 0.00 16.21 -1.97
N TYR A 241 1.09 16.98 -1.82
CA TYR A 241 1.28 17.94 -0.72
C TYR A 241 0.97 19.38 -1.10
N THR A 242 0.29 19.57 -2.20
CA THR A 242 -0.13 20.89 -2.70
C THR A 242 -1.51 20.82 -3.31
N ALA A 243 -2.20 21.95 -3.42
CA ALA A 243 -3.47 22.08 -4.13
C ALA A 243 -3.21 22.16 -5.65
N ASP A 244 -4.25 21.94 -6.46
CA ASP A 244 -4.13 21.89 -7.92
C ASP A 244 -3.88 23.27 -8.58
N ASP A 245 -4.10 24.34 -7.85
CA ASP A 245 -4.03 25.74 -8.33
C ASP A 245 -2.74 26.47 -7.95
N ASN A 246 -1.91 25.87 -7.13
CA ASN A 246 -0.65 26.46 -6.67
C ASN A 246 0.41 25.41 -6.39
N LEU A 247 1.66 25.86 -6.17
CA LEU A 247 2.80 25.04 -5.76
C LEU A 247 3.39 25.52 -4.43
N ASP A 248 2.57 26.03 -3.53
CA ASP A 248 3.01 26.57 -2.22
C ASP A 248 3.31 25.50 -1.19
N PHE A 249 2.90 24.25 -1.42
CA PHE A 249 3.13 23.10 -0.52
C PHE A 249 2.70 23.37 0.94
N GLU A 250 1.66 24.16 1.16
CA GLU A 250 1.14 24.50 2.49
C GLU A 250 0.89 23.30 3.38
N PRO A 251 0.28 22.18 2.91
CA PRO A 251 0.12 20.98 3.72
C PRO A 251 1.45 20.36 4.20
N LEU A 252 2.49 20.39 3.36
CA LEU A 252 3.83 19.91 3.72
C LEU A 252 4.45 20.78 4.80
N HIS A 253 4.35 22.11 4.62
CA HIS A 253 4.85 23.07 5.62
C HIS A 253 4.14 22.91 6.96
N ALA A 254 2.81 22.75 6.96
CA ALA A 254 2.03 22.52 8.17
C ALA A 254 2.45 21.22 8.88
N LEU A 255 2.64 20.13 8.12
CA LEU A 255 3.08 18.85 8.68
C LEU A 255 4.51 18.93 9.24
N CYS A 256 5.42 19.61 8.55
CA CYS A 256 6.79 19.85 9.03
C CYS A 256 6.79 20.72 10.29
N SER A 257 5.93 21.75 10.38
CA SER A 257 5.79 22.58 11.57
C SER A 257 5.28 21.75 12.75
N GLN A 258 4.26 20.93 12.55
CA GLN A 258 3.75 20.02 13.58
C GLN A 258 4.82 19.04 14.05
N ALA A 259 5.65 18.51 13.14
CA ALA A 259 6.76 17.62 13.47
C ALA A 259 7.85 18.35 14.29
N ALA A 260 8.09 19.62 14.02
CA ALA A 260 9.01 20.45 14.79
C ALA A 260 8.47 20.76 16.18
N ASP A 261 7.20 21.19 16.28
CA ASP A 261 6.55 21.57 17.55
C ASP A 261 6.40 20.39 18.52
N SER A 262 6.17 19.17 17.97
CA SER A 262 6.08 17.95 18.78
C SER A 262 7.42 17.27 19.04
N TYR A 263 8.52 17.80 18.52
CA TYR A 263 9.83 17.11 18.48
C TYR A 263 9.71 15.65 18.06
N ALA A 264 8.98 15.42 16.95
CA ALA A 264 8.72 14.07 16.46
C ALA A 264 10.02 13.28 16.22
N ASP A 265 9.98 11.99 16.53
CA ASP A 265 11.11 11.07 16.32
C ASP A 265 11.28 10.70 14.84
N ALA A 266 10.15 10.59 14.13
CA ALA A 266 10.18 10.37 12.70
C ALA A 266 9.06 11.12 11.97
N LEU A 267 9.37 11.46 10.72
CA LEU A 267 8.42 11.92 9.72
C LEU A 267 8.52 11.01 8.50
N ILE A 268 7.43 10.30 8.17
CA ILE A 268 7.34 9.42 7.01
C ILE A 268 6.47 10.10 5.96
N LEU A 269 7.06 10.42 4.82
CA LEU A 269 6.39 11.09 3.72
C LEU A 269 6.29 10.14 2.53
N VAL A 270 5.06 9.87 2.12
CA VAL A 270 4.75 9.00 0.98
C VAL A 270 4.34 9.87 -0.20
N GLY A 271 4.97 9.66 -1.36
CA GLY A 271 4.68 10.42 -2.59
C GLY A 271 3.23 10.25 -3.11
N PRO A 272 2.83 11.02 -4.11
CA PRO A 272 3.70 11.86 -4.94
C PRO A 272 4.09 13.17 -4.26
N PHE A 273 5.34 13.60 -4.49
CA PHE A 273 5.86 14.91 -4.06
C PHE A 273 5.64 15.96 -5.14
N LEU A 274 6.02 15.65 -6.37
CA LEU A 274 5.74 16.43 -7.56
C LEU A 274 4.88 15.59 -8.49
N ASP A 275 3.56 15.71 -8.32
CA ASP A 275 2.59 14.87 -9.04
C ASP A 275 2.59 15.21 -10.53
N ILE A 276 2.81 14.19 -11.38
CA ILE A 276 2.77 14.32 -12.84
C ILE A 276 1.43 14.84 -13.36
N ASP A 277 0.36 14.63 -12.62
CA ASP A 277 -0.99 15.08 -12.99
C ASP A 277 -1.30 16.51 -12.49
N HIS A 278 -0.37 17.16 -11.77
CA HIS A 278 -0.58 18.53 -11.30
C HIS A 278 -0.63 19.50 -12.48
N PRO A 279 -1.68 20.34 -12.63
CA PRO A 279 -1.88 21.19 -13.79
C PRO A 279 -0.69 22.09 -14.12
N LEU A 280 -0.14 22.75 -13.10
CA LEU A 280 0.99 23.67 -13.29
C LEU A 280 2.28 22.92 -13.64
N LEU A 281 2.51 21.75 -13.04
CA LEU A 281 3.68 20.92 -13.37
C LEU A 281 3.58 20.35 -14.80
N ALA A 282 2.38 19.92 -15.19
CA ALA A 282 2.13 19.37 -16.52
C ALA A 282 2.24 20.42 -17.64
N SER A 283 1.81 21.65 -17.39
CA SER A 283 1.91 22.77 -18.33
C SER A 283 3.29 23.46 -18.31
N GLY A 284 4.00 23.37 -17.18
CA GLY A 284 5.20 24.16 -16.93
C GLY A 284 4.95 25.65 -16.67
N ASP A 285 3.67 26.04 -16.42
CA ASP A 285 3.26 27.42 -16.21
C ASP A 285 3.32 27.78 -14.72
N PHE A 286 4.53 27.96 -14.21
CA PHE A 286 4.80 28.40 -12.84
C PHE A 286 6.18 29.02 -12.72
N ASP A 287 6.34 29.90 -11.74
CA ASP A 287 7.60 30.54 -11.42
C ASP A 287 8.30 29.81 -10.24
N LEU A 288 9.61 29.75 -10.29
CA LEU A 288 10.43 29.36 -9.14
C LEU A 288 10.65 30.57 -8.21
N PRO A 289 10.88 30.35 -6.90
CA PRO A 289 11.25 31.43 -5.98
C PRO A 289 12.46 32.24 -6.49
N GLU A 290 12.47 33.54 -6.26
CA GLU A 290 13.54 34.44 -6.72
C GLU A 290 14.95 34.00 -6.26
N GLU A 291 15.03 33.33 -5.11
CA GLU A 291 16.26 32.77 -4.57
C GLU A 291 16.83 31.60 -5.39
N ALA A 292 16.06 31.05 -6.31
CA ALA A 292 16.48 29.89 -7.10
C ALA A 292 17.68 30.19 -7.98
N LEU A 293 17.90 31.46 -8.38
CA LEU A 293 19.01 31.94 -9.22
C LEU A 293 19.30 31.03 -10.44
N THR A 294 18.32 30.31 -10.89
CA THR A 294 18.45 29.32 -11.97
C THR A 294 17.81 29.91 -13.23
N GLU A 295 18.57 29.92 -14.33
CA GLU A 295 17.99 30.31 -15.62
C GLU A 295 16.85 29.30 -15.98
N PRO A 296 15.68 29.80 -16.40
CA PRO A 296 14.52 28.91 -16.70
C PRO A 296 14.86 27.79 -17.68
N ASP A 297 15.67 28.07 -18.69
CA ASP A 297 16.07 27.11 -19.72
C ASP A 297 16.96 25.96 -19.19
N THR A 298 17.57 26.13 -18.01
CA THR A 298 18.42 25.12 -17.36
C THR A 298 17.72 24.42 -16.19
N ALA A 299 16.55 24.89 -15.79
CA ALA A 299 15.78 24.30 -14.71
C ALA A 299 15.29 22.88 -15.07
N THR A 300 15.38 21.99 -14.10
CA THR A 300 14.89 20.61 -14.21
C THR A 300 13.87 20.33 -13.11
N ILE A 301 13.13 19.23 -13.20
CA ILE A 301 12.22 18.82 -12.12
C ILE A 301 12.96 18.65 -10.78
N ALA A 302 14.23 18.24 -10.79
CA ALA A 302 15.06 18.21 -9.59
C ALA A 302 15.31 19.63 -9.01
N THR A 303 15.37 20.65 -9.88
CA THR A 303 15.45 22.05 -9.44
C THR A 303 14.16 22.47 -8.74
N VAL A 304 13.00 22.13 -9.30
CA VAL A 304 11.68 22.38 -8.70
C VAL A 304 11.60 21.74 -7.31
N PHE A 305 11.95 20.46 -7.19
CA PHE A 305 11.96 19.76 -5.89
C PHE A 305 12.88 20.45 -4.87
N ARG A 306 14.08 20.87 -5.31
CA ARG A 306 15.06 21.52 -4.45
C ARG A 306 14.56 22.84 -3.87
N HIS A 307 13.82 23.61 -4.65
CA HIS A 307 13.40 24.94 -4.24
C HIS A 307 12.02 24.98 -3.59
N LEU A 308 11.13 24.02 -3.88
CA LEU A 308 9.77 24.03 -3.33
C LEU A 308 9.57 23.06 -2.16
N ILE A 309 10.29 21.93 -2.14
CA ILE A 309 10.07 20.88 -1.11
C ILE A 309 11.18 20.86 -0.06
N VAL A 310 12.45 20.97 -0.50
CA VAL A 310 13.59 20.83 0.40
C VAL A 310 13.67 21.90 1.48
N PRO A 311 13.26 23.17 1.28
CA PRO A 311 13.30 24.19 2.33
C PRO A 311 12.51 23.81 3.59
N ALA A 312 11.30 23.23 3.44
CA ALA A 312 10.49 22.74 4.57
C ALA A 312 11.23 21.67 5.36
N LEU A 313 11.87 20.72 4.68
CA LEU A 313 12.65 19.65 5.32
C LEU A 313 13.93 20.17 5.96
N GLN A 314 14.58 21.18 5.39
CA GLN A 314 15.77 21.81 5.98
C GLN A 314 15.41 22.56 7.26
N GLN A 315 14.31 23.31 7.24
CA GLN A 315 13.81 24.02 8.43
C GLN A 315 13.46 23.04 9.54
N LEU A 316 12.78 21.93 9.23
CA LEU A 316 12.47 20.88 10.20
C LEU A 316 13.73 20.28 10.82
N VAL A 317 14.75 19.93 10.01
CA VAL A 317 16.02 19.38 10.51
C VAL A 317 16.80 20.40 11.33
N ALA A 318 16.69 21.69 11.01
CA ALA A 318 17.31 22.75 11.82
C ALA A 318 16.64 22.89 13.19
N SER A 319 15.32 22.75 13.27
CA SER A 319 14.55 22.81 14.54
C SER A 319 14.65 21.52 15.36
N ASN A 320 14.71 20.37 14.67
CA ASN A 320 14.81 19.05 15.31
C ASN A 320 15.91 18.21 14.66
N PRO A 321 17.18 18.36 15.08
CA PRO A 321 18.31 17.64 14.45
C PRO A 321 18.30 16.14 14.64
N SER A 322 17.57 15.61 15.64
CA SER A 322 17.47 14.19 15.93
C SER A 322 16.38 13.45 15.14
N ILE A 323 15.56 14.18 14.37
CA ILE A 323 14.47 13.59 13.60
C ILE A 323 14.98 12.67 12.50
N THR A 324 14.26 11.56 12.27
CA THR A 324 14.46 10.68 11.11
C THR A 324 13.38 10.95 10.08
N ILE A 325 13.76 11.40 8.88
CA ILE A 325 12.83 11.67 7.80
C ILE A 325 12.96 10.59 6.74
N LEU A 326 11.82 9.95 6.39
CA LEU A 326 11.72 8.94 5.34
C LEU A 326 10.93 9.50 4.15
N LEU A 327 11.48 9.37 2.95
CA LEU A 327 10.77 9.67 1.69
C LEU A 327 10.55 8.36 0.92
N ILE A 328 9.30 8.09 0.57
CA ILE A 328 8.87 6.96 -0.25
C ILE A 328 8.37 7.51 -1.58
N PRO A 329 9.01 7.18 -2.73
CA PRO A 329 8.59 7.68 -4.03
C PRO A 329 7.24 7.11 -4.46
N SER A 330 6.59 7.79 -5.39
CA SER A 330 5.41 7.29 -6.10
C SER A 330 5.69 7.18 -7.60
N VAL A 331 5.04 6.24 -8.26
CA VAL A 331 5.07 6.15 -9.74
C VAL A 331 4.50 7.39 -10.42
N ARG A 332 3.81 8.24 -9.65
CA ARG A 332 3.27 9.54 -10.11
C ARG A 332 4.24 10.69 -9.92
N ASP A 333 5.40 10.46 -9.29
CA ASP A 333 6.40 11.52 -9.12
C ASP A 333 7.11 11.85 -10.42
N ALA A 334 7.06 13.10 -10.83
CA ALA A 334 7.74 13.60 -12.02
C ALA A 334 9.29 13.51 -11.95
N ILE A 335 9.86 13.32 -10.75
CA ILE A 335 11.30 13.14 -10.53
C ILE A 335 11.77 11.77 -10.97
N SER A 336 10.91 10.76 -10.93
CA SER A 336 11.28 9.40 -11.26
C SER A 336 11.71 9.28 -12.70
N GLN A 337 12.83 8.60 -12.94
CA GLN A 337 13.33 8.35 -14.29
C GLN A 337 12.50 7.30 -15.04
N HIS A 338 11.82 6.44 -14.30
CA HIS A 338 10.85 5.48 -14.83
C HIS A 338 9.66 5.34 -13.88
N VAL A 339 8.51 5.07 -14.45
CA VAL A 339 7.22 5.02 -13.74
C VAL A 339 6.75 3.57 -13.48
N SER A 340 7.69 2.63 -13.41
CA SER A 340 7.40 1.22 -13.14
C SER A 340 7.28 0.94 -11.64
N TRP A 341 6.36 0.07 -11.28
CA TRP A 341 6.26 -0.50 -9.94
C TRP A 341 6.63 -1.99 -9.99
N PRO A 342 7.45 -2.50 -9.10
CA PRO A 342 8.15 -1.85 -7.97
C PRO A 342 9.16 -0.78 -8.39
N GLN A 343 9.42 0.21 -7.53
CA GLN A 343 10.13 1.44 -7.89
C GLN A 343 11.40 1.63 -7.04
N GLU A 344 12.48 2.07 -7.68
CA GLU A 344 13.71 2.44 -6.99
C GLU A 344 13.58 3.75 -6.19
N PRO A 345 14.46 3.99 -5.19
CA PRO A 345 14.56 5.28 -4.52
C PRO A 345 14.89 6.41 -5.50
N PHE A 346 14.47 7.63 -5.18
CA PHE A 346 14.93 8.82 -5.94
C PHE A 346 16.45 8.93 -5.95
N PRO A 347 17.04 9.38 -7.05
CA PRO A 347 18.45 9.71 -7.08
C PRO A 347 18.72 10.90 -6.16
N ARG A 348 19.46 10.68 -5.07
CA ARG A 348 19.74 11.73 -4.09
C ARG A 348 20.55 12.90 -4.68
N GLN A 349 21.37 12.61 -5.69
CA GLN A 349 22.17 13.61 -6.36
C GLN A 349 21.29 14.64 -7.06
N GLY A 350 21.53 15.91 -6.80
CA GLY A 350 20.78 17.00 -7.41
C GLY A 350 19.56 17.49 -6.63
N LEU A 351 19.02 16.69 -5.68
CA LEU A 351 17.83 17.08 -4.91
C LEU A 351 18.12 18.04 -3.74
N GLY A 352 19.37 18.15 -3.27
CA GLY A 352 19.72 19.07 -2.17
C GLY A 352 19.23 18.65 -0.78
N LEU A 353 18.83 17.40 -0.59
CA LEU A 353 18.25 16.88 0.64
C LEU A 353 19.23 16.87 1.83
N PRO A 354 18.77 17.23 3.06
CA PRO A 354 19.54 17.09 4.28
C PRO A 354 20.01 15.64 4.54
N LYS A 355 21.09 15.47 5.28
CA LYS A 355 21.63 14.13 5.62
C LYS A 355 20.65 13.29 6.44
N ALA A 356 19.81 13.91 7.26
CA ALA A 356 18.79 13.26 8.08
C ALA A 356 17.69 12.58 7.23
N VAL A 357 17.48 13.04 6.00
CA VAL A 357 16.48 12.47 5.09
C VAL A 357 17.00 11.17 4.50
N ARG A 358 16.18 10.10 4.59
CA ARG A 358 16.42 8.80 3.97
C ARG A 358 15.40 8.59 2.85
N ILE A 359 15.86 8.19 1.68
CA ILE A 359 14.99 7.83 0.56
C ILE A 359 15.00 6.30 0.47
N VAL A 360 13.84 5.70 0.40
CA VAL A 360 13.65 4.25 0.27
C VAL A 360 12.88 3.92 -1.00
N GLY A 361 12.84 2.65 -1.39
CA GLY A 361 12.08 2.22 -2.56
C GLY A 361 10.58 2.08 -2.29
N ASN A 362 9.84 1.76 -3.33
CA ASN A 362 8.40 1.52 -3.31
C ASN A 362 8.08 0.18 -4.01
N PRO A 363 7.61 -0.84 -3.31
CA PRO A 363 7.33 -0.89 -1.86
C PRO A 363 8.59 -1.10 -1.02
N MET A 364 8.45 -0.93 0.29
CA MET A 364 9.52 -1.16 1.24
C MET A 364 9.04 -1.81 2.52
N THR A 365 9.76 -2.83 3.01
CA THR A 365 9.63 -3.34 4.37
C THR A 365 10.88 -2.98 5.14
N LEU A 366 10.71 -2.28 6.26
CA LEU A 366 11.79 -1.81 7.10
C LEU A 366 11.40 -1.90 8.59
N SER A 367 12.37 -1.93 9.47
CA SER A 367 12.13 -1.84 10.91
C SER A 367 12.44 -0.44 11.43
N LEU A 368 11.46 0.13 12.12
CA LEU A 368 11.61 1.31 12.98
C LEU A 368 11.92 0.78 14.38
N ASN A 369 13.20 0.74 14.76
CA ASN A 369 13.63 -0.05 15.90
C ASN A 369 13.21 -1.52 15.77
N GLU A 370 12.32 -1.99 16.66
CA GLU A 370 11.81 -3.37 16.66
C GLU A 370 10.45 -3.50 15.93
N ILE A 371 9.86 -2.41 15.42
CA ILE A 371 8.56 -2.40 14.75
C ILE A 371 8.77 -2.62 13.25
N VAL A 372 8.33 -3.75 12.73
CA VAL A 372 8.39 -4.06 11.29
C VAL A 372 7.28 -3.30 10.58
N THR A 373 7.66 -2.39 9.71
CA THR A 373 6.75 -1.52 8.97
C THR A 373 6.83 -1.81 7.48
N ALA A 374 5.68 -2.07 6.87
CA ALA A 374 5.51 -2.26 5.43
C ALA A 374 4.84 -1.03 4.83
N ILE A 375 5.46 -0.45 3.80
CA ILE A 375 5.02 0.81 3.21
C ILE A 375 4.99 0.68 1.69
N SER A 376 3.91 1.14 1.08
CA SER A 376 3.81 1.34 -0.37
C SER A 376 3.08 2.63 -0.66
N SER A 377 3.49 3.36 -1.68
CA SER A 377 2.81 4.57 -2.15
C SER A 377 1.69 4.29 -3.16
N GLN A 378 1.53 3.02 -3.57
CA GLN A 378 0.51 2.65 -4.54
C GLN A 378 -0.86 2.50 -3.87
N ASP A 379 -1.89 3.10 -4.48
CA ASP A 379 -3.28 2.99 -4.02
C ASP A 379 -3.92 1.67 -4.43
N ILE A 380 -3.44 0.59 -3.86
CA ILE A 380 -3.96 -0.75 -4.12
C ILE A 380 -5.33 -0.98 -3.49
N LEU A 381 -5.66 -0.29 -2.40
CA LEU A 381 -6.93 -0.52 -1.70
C LEU A 381 -8.12 -0.03 -2.53
N TYR A 382 -7.97 1.09 -3.23
CA TYR A 382 -8.98 1.58 -4.17
C TYR A 382 -9.17 0.60 -5.34
N GLU A 383 -8.08 0.13 -5.92
CA GLU A 383 -8.12 -0.83 -7.03
C GLU A 383 -8.78 -2.15 -6.62
N LEU A 384 -8.42 -2.70 -5.45
CA LEU A 384 -9.05 -3.90 -4.90
C LEU A 384 -10.55 -3.71 -4.64
N ARG A 385 -10.95 -2.56 -4.09
CA ARG A 385 -12.37 -2.24 -3.92
C ARG A 385 -13.12 -2.23 -5.24
N HIS A 386 -12.48 -1.71 -6.28
CA HIS A 386 -13.08 -1.62 -7.62
C HIS A 386 -13.31 -3.01 -8.23
N GLU A 387 -12.37 -3.92 -8.04
CA GLU A 387 -12.34 -5.23 -8.71
C GLU A 387 -12.88 -6.38 -7.86
N GLU A 388 -13.15 -6.17 -6.57
CA GLU A 388 -13.60 -7.22 -5.65
C GLU A 388 -14.96 -7.77 -6.04
N LEU A 389 -15.06 -9.10 -6.10
CA LEU A 389 -16.29 -9.88 -6.23
C LEU A 389 -16.60 -10.57 -4.90
N THR A 390 -17.75 -10.27 -4.32
CA THR A 390 -18.20 -10.88 -3.07
C THR A 390 -19.54 -11.56 -3.24
N GLY A 391 -19.75 -12.65 -2.51
CA GLY A 391 -21.04 -13.38 -2.51
C GLY A 391 -21.28 -14.12 -1.21
N GLY A 392 -22.56 -14.33 -0.87
CA GLY A 392 -22.96 -15.06 0.33
C GLY A 392 -22.61 -14.34 1.65
N GLN A 393 -22.33 -15.11 2.70
CA GLN A 393 -21.93 -14.58 4.01
C GLN A 393 -20.42 -14.33 4.05
N LEU A 394 -20.04 -13.07 4.17
CA LEU A 394 -18.62 -12.69 4.25
C LEU A 394 -18.07 -12.95 5.66
N LYS A 395 -16.86 -13.50 5.76
CA LYS A 395 -16.13 -13.64 7.03
C LYS A 395 -15.85 -12.28 7.68
N ASP A 396 -15.60 -11.27 6.87
CA ASP A 396 -15.40 -9.88 7.29
C ASP A 396 -16.24 -8.96 6.41
N SER A 397 -17.34 -8.46 6.93
CA SER A 397 -18.24 -7.55 6.23
C SER A 397 -17.68 -6.13 6.13
N ASN A 398 -16.73 -5.75 7.00
CA ASN A 398 -16.14 -4.42 7.00
C ASN A 398 -15.10 -4.29 5.88
N LEU A 399 -15.39 -3.44 4.90
CA LEU A 399 -14.56 -3.18 3.74
C LEU A 399 -13.13 -2.76 4.13
N LEU A 400 -13.00 -1.78 5.02
CA LEU A 400 -11.72 -1.21 5.45
C LEU A 400 -10.86 -2.19 6.28
N SER A 401 -11.45 -3.29 6.75
CA SER A 401 -10.72 -4.40 7.37
C SER A 401 -10.33 -5.46 6.36
N ARG A 402 -11.20 -5.69 5.36
CA ARG A 402 -11.05 -6.77 4.39
C ARG A 402 -9.99 -6.46 3.34
N LEU A 403 -10.00 -5.25 2.77
CA LEU A 403 -9.06 -4.88 1.70
C LEU A 403 -7.58 -5.01 2.10
N PRO A 404 -7.12 -4.43 3.23
CA PRO A 404 -5.72 -4.60 3.65
C PRO A 404 -5.37 -6.04 4.01
N ARG A 405 -6.35 -6.83 4.44
CA ARG A 405 -6.16 -8.26 4.74
C ARG A 405 -5.71 -9.03 3.51
N TYR A 406 -6.19 -8.68 2.31
CA TYR A 406 -5.75 -9.34 1.08
C TYR A 406 -4.25 -9.19 0.83
N LEU A 407 -3.65 -8.04 1.16
CA LEU A 407 -2.21 -7.84 1.00
C LEU A 407 -1.43 -8.80 1.90
N ILE A 408 -1.88 -8.96 3.14
CA ILE A 408 -1.24 -9.84 4.13
C ILE A 408 -1.42 -11.32 3.76
N GLU A 409 -2.63 -11.74 3.34
CA GLU A 409 -2.92 -13.13 2.96
C GLU A 409 -2.21 -13.52 1.67
N GLN A 410 -2.14 -12.61 0.69
CA GLN A 410 -1.42 -12.82 -0.56
C GLN A 410 0.09 -12.53 -0.43
N ARG A 411 0.54 -12.08 0.74
CA ARG A 411 1.95 -11.75 1.01
C ARG A 411 2.56 -10.79 -0.01
N HIS A 412 1.76 -9.82 -0.48
CA HIS A 412 2.15 -8.96 -1.58
C HIS A 412 1.55 -7.57 -1.48
N PHE A 413 2.34 -6.54 -1.77
CA PHE A 413 1.87 -5.16 -1.75
C PHE A 413 0.92 -4.82 -2.90
N PHE A 414 1.00 -5.55 -4.01
CA PHE A 414 0.13 -5.39 -5.18
C PHE A 414 -0.33 -6.75 -5.69
N PRO A 415 -1.32 -7.40 -5.07
CA PRO A 415 -1.77 -8.75 -5.44
C PRO A 415 -2.73 -8.78 -6.63
N LEU A 416 -3.23 -7.63 -7.08
CA LEU A 416 -4.18 -7.52 -8.18
C LEU A 416 -3.49 -7.78 -9.53
N TYR A 417 -4.11 -8.58 -10.40
CA TYR A 417 -3.63 -8.83 -11.75
C TYR A 417 -4.78 -9.25 -12.69
N PRO A 418 -4.95 -8.60 -13.86
CA PRO A 418 -4.24 -7.40 -14.30
C PRO A 418 -4.54 -6.19 -13.41
N PRO A 419 -3.69 -5.15 -13.41
CA PRO A 419 -4.02 -3.88 -12.74
C PRO A 419 -5.24 -3.24 -13.39
N VAL A 420 -5.97 -2.41 -12.65
CA VAL A 420 -7.12 -1.66 -13.17
C VAL A 420 -6.69 -0.75 -14.30
N ASP A 421 -7.50 -0.65 -15.34
CA ASP A 421 -7.23 0.27 -16.45
C ASP A 421 -7.14 1.71 -15.95
N ARG A 422 -6.06 2.40 -16.33
CA ARG A 422 -5.76 3.78 -15.88
C ARG A 422 -6.93 4.76 -16.02
N PRO A 423 -7.72 4.76 -17.11
CA PRO A 423 -8.87 5.66 -17.24
C PRO A 423 -9.94 5.49 -16.16
N LEU A 424 -9.99 4.32 -15.50
CA LEU A 424 -10.96 4.00 -14.45
C LEU A 424 -10.50 4.44 -13.06
N LEU A 425 -9.22 4.81 -12.91
CA LEU A 425 -8.66 5.25 -11.64
C LEU A 425 -9.01 6.73 -11.36
N PRO A 426 -9.12 7.12 -10.08
CA PRO A 426 -9.38 8.50 -9.73
C PRO A 426 -8.25 9.41 -10.22
N LYS A 427 -8.61 10.48 -10.90
CA LYS A 427 -7.66 11.51 -11.33
C LYS A 427 -7.44 12.51 -10.20
N ALA A 428 -6.21 12.90 -9.99
CA ALA A 428 -5.90 14.04 -9.14
C ALA A 428 -6.05 15.31 -9.97
N GLY A 429 -7.04 16.13 -9.65
CA GLY A 429 -7.12 17.54 -10.03
C GLY A 429 -7.38 17.91 -11.48
N THR A 430 -6.91 17.19 -12.47
CA THR A 430 -7.03 17.59 -13.87
C THR A 430 -8.09 16.80 -14.63
N VAL A 431 -8.87 17.50 -15.47
CA VAL A 431 -9.84 16.88 -16.37
C VAL A 431 -9.16 16.17 -17.55
N GLU A 432 -7.94 16.58 -17.92
CA GLU A 432 -7.21 16.13 -19.13
C GLU A 432 -5.89 15.42 -18.84
N GLY A 433 -5.52 15.19 -17.58
CA GLY A 433 -4.23 14.58 -17.20
C GLY A 433 -4.10 13.12 -17.66
N ILE A 434 -2.85 12.63 -17.66
CA ILE A 434 -2.54 11.22 -17.88
C ILE A 434 -3.15 10.44 -16.71
N PRO A 435 -3.98 9.40 -16.97
CA PRO A 435 -4.60 8.64 -15.90
C PRO A 435 -3.53 8.07 -14.94
N PRO A 436 -3.69 8.25 -13.62
CA PRO A 436 -2.79 7.63 -12.64
C PRO A 436 -2.88 6.11 -12.69
N GLY A 437 -1.95 5.42 -12.08
CA GLY A 437 -1.95 3.98 -11.95
C GLY A 437 -0.55 3.40 -12.02
N ALA A 438 -0.39 2.20 -11.50
CA ALA A 438 0.89 1.53 -11.54
C ALA A 438 1.20 1.04 -12.95
N MET A 439 2.40 1.32 -13.42
CA MET A 439 3.01 0.58 -14.52
C MET A 439 3.65 -0.67 -13.92
N LEU A 440 2.84 -1.71 -13.72
CA LEU A 440 3.29 -2.94 -13.11
C LEU A 440 4.30 -3.66 -14.02
N ASP A 441 5.55 -3.77 -13.56
CA ASP A 441 6.54 -4.61 -14.23
C ASP A 441 6.45 -6.03 -13.67
N ILE A 442 5.74 -6.88 -14.39
CA ILE A 442 5.45 -8.26 -13.99
C ILE A 442 6.72 -9.06 -13.79
N SER A 443 7.74 -8.81 -14.60
CA SER A 443 9.04 -9.50 -14.51
C SER A 443 9.72 -9.32 -13.16
N TYR A 444 9.43 -8.21 -12.48
CA TYR A 444 9.98 -7.87 -11.17
C TYR A 444 8.94 -7.89 -10.06
N LEU A 445 7.78 -8.51 -10.29
CA LEU A 445 6.68 -8.58 -9.33
C LEU A 445 7.11 -9.15 -7.96
N LYS A 446 8.06 -10.10 -7.94
CA LYS A 446 8.63 -10.67 -6.70
C LYS A 446 9.23 -9.62 -5.75
N LEU A 447 9.65 -8.46 -6.25
CA LEU A 447 10.14 -7.37 -5.41
C LEU A 447 9.01 -6.67 -4.63
N GLY A 448 7.76 -6.93 -4.98
CA GLY A 448 6.57 -6.47 -4.27
C GLY A 448 6.08 -7.45 -3.19
N GLU A 449 6.80 -8.51 -2.88
CA GLU A 449 6.41 -9.48 -1.86
C GLU A 449 6.73 -8.99 -0.44
N ILE A 450 5.82 -9.33 0.48
CA ILE A 450 6.04 -9.19 1.92
C ILE A 450 6.75 -10.47 2.37
N LEU A 451 8.04 -10.35 2.68
CA LEU A 451 8.91 -11.50 2.93
C LEU A 451 9.14 -11.75 4.43
N ASN A 452 9.40 -13.00 4.78
CA ASN A 452 9.88 -13.50 6.05
C ASN A 452 8.95 -13.34 7.24
N VAL A 453 8.48 -12.14 7.54
CA VAL A 453 7.64 -11.86 8.70
C VAL A 453 6.46 -10.98 8.33
N ARG A 454 5.36 -11.14 9.06
CA ARG A 454 4.21 -10.26 8.94
C ARG A 454 4.56 -8.90 9.52
N PRO A 455 4.27 -7.79 8.82
CA PRO A 455 4.51 -6.47 9.35
C PRO A 455 3.62 -6.19 10.58
N ASP A 456 4.18 -5.47 11.55
CA ASP A 456 3.43 -4.94 12.69
C ASP A 456 2.60 -3.72 12.27
N MET A 457 3.09 -2.96 11.30
CA MET A 457 2.43 -1.79 10.73
C MET A 457 2.42 -1.89 9.20
N LEU A 458 1.25 -1.66 8.60
CA LEU A 458 1.08 -1.53 7.15
C LEU A 458 0.59 -0.12 6.83
N ILE A 459 1.32 0.61 6.01
CA ILE A 459 1.04 1.98 5.58
C ILE A 459 0.77 1.98 4.08
N THR A 460 -0.43 2.38 3.69
CA THR A 460 -0.83 2.51 2.28
C THR A 460 -1.67 3.78 2.12
N PRO A 461 -1.30 4.70 1.22
CA PRO A 461 -2.18 5.81 0.87
C PRO A 461 -3.32 5.31 -0.01
N SER A 462 -4.49 5.93 0.11
CA SER A 462 -5.63 5.61 -0.76
C SER A 462 -6.54 6.81 -1.00
N ALA A 463 -7.32 6.77 -2.09
CA ALA A 463 -8.42 7.67 -2.35
C ALA A 463 -9.69 7.33 -1.55
N LEU A 464 -9.67 6.24 -0.78
CA LEU A 464 -10.74 5.89 0.16
C LEU A 464 -10.74 6.86 1.35
N LEU A 465 -11.75 6.75 2.21
CA LEU A 465 -11.78 7.54 3.45
C LEU A 465 -10.61 7.12 4.36
N PRO A 466 -9.87 8.09 4.92
CA PRO A 466 -8.74 7.77 5.79
C PRO A 466 -9.18 6.98 7.02
N PHE A 467 -8.39 6.01 7.41
CA PHE A 467 -8.63 5.22 8.61
C PHE A 467 -7.32 4.72 9.23
N ALA A 468 -7.36 4.51 10.52
CA ALA A 468 -6.37 3.71 11.22
C ALA A 468 -7.08 2.51 11.88
N LYS A 469 -6.51 1.32 11.79
CA LYS A 469 -7.14 0.12 12.34
C LYS A 469 -6.13 -0.81 12.98
N VAL A 470 -6.45 -1.24 14.20
CA VAL A 470 -5.69 -2.28 14.89
C VAL A 470 -6.43 -3.60 14.71
N ARG A 471 -5.75 -4.60 14.17
CA ARG A 471 -6.29 -5.95 14.03
C ARG A 471 -5.54 -6.95 14.90
N ARG A 472 -6.28 -7.65 15.74
CA ARG A 472 -5.77 -8.81 16.45
C ARG A 472 -5.75 -9.98 15.47
N ALA A 473 -4.58 -10.51 15.15
CA ALA A 473 -4.49 -11.79 14.47
C ALA A 473 -4.82 -12.92 15.45
N LEU A 474 -5.18 -14.09 14.93
CA LEU A 474 -5.59 -15.28 15.71
C LEU A 474 -4.60 -15.71 16.81
N THR A 475 -3.37 -15.19 16.79
CA THR A 475 -2.33 -15.42 17.79
C THR A 475 -1.78 -14.09 18.26
N SER A 476 -2.27 -13.51 19.32
CA SER A 476 -1.76 -12.41 20.17
C SER A 476 -0.95 -11.25 19.56
N ALA A 477 -0.69 -11.20 18.27
CA ALA A 477 0.03 -10.14 17.59
C ALA A 477 -0.92 -9.14 16.92
N TRP A 478 -0.54 -7.87 16.94
CA TRP A 478 -1.31 -6.76 16.41
C TRP A 478 -0.68 -6.25 15.10
N THR A 479 -1.47 -6.00 14.09
CA THR A 479 -1.05 -5.25 12.90
C THR A 479 -1.85 -3.96 12.87
N VAL A 480 -1.16 -2.83 12.87
CA VAL A 480 -1.77 -1.51 12.71
C VAL A 480 -1.84 -1.22 11.22
N LEU A 481 -3.02 -0.94 10.73
CA LEU A 481 -3.27 -0.52 9.36
C LEU A 481 -3.51 0.98 9.39
N ILE A 482 -2.69 1.73 8.67
CA ILE A 482 -2.82 3.17 8.54
C ILE A 482 -3.03 3.48 7.08
N GLU A 483 -4.17 4.05 6.77
CA GLU A 483 -4.46 4.63 5.48
C GLU A 483 -4.37 6.15 5.58
N LEU A 484 -3.60 6.71 4.68
CA LEU A 484 -3.43 8.15 4.56
C LEU A 484 -4.35 8.62 3.44
N GLY A 485 -5.40 9.38 3.79
CA GLY A 485 -6.30 9.99 2.81
C GLY A 485 -5.58 10.97 1.91
N ARG A 486 -5.96 11.00 0.64
CA ARG A 486 -5.48 11.95 -0.38
C ARG A 486 -6.32 13.21 -0.39
#